data_7985f377a9412a465b72792764c9e86f
#
_entry.id   7985f377a9412a465b72792764c9e86f
#
_cell.length_a   1.000
_cell.length_b   1.000
_cell.length_c   1.000
_cell.angle_alpha   90.00
_cell.angle_beta   90.00
_cell.angle_gamma   90.00
#
_symmetry.space_group_name_H-M   'P 1'
#
loop_
_entity.id
_entity.type
_entity.pdbx_description
1 polymer ?
#
loop_
_entity_poly.entity_id
_entity_poly.type
_entity_poly.pdbx_seq_one_letter_code
_entity_poly.pdbx_strand_id
1 'polypeptide(L)'
;MTDPARPQWNPDQYARFEAERDRAALDLMLRLPDDLDPREIWDLGCGPGHHAALLRRRHPDAAVHGLDSSAAMLERARALDAAIDWVQGDIAVWTPDRAADLIFANASLHWLPDHETLFPRLVQALAPGGVLAVQMPLGHATRHHALLRDTAGRGPWAGALSGVERTPPLLDPARYYELLA
;
A
#
# COMPACT_ATOMS: atom_id res chain seq x y z
N MET A 1 -14.04 9.87 17.15
CA MET A 1 -15.23 9.93 16.27
C MET A 1 -14.75 9.45 14.90
N THR A 2 -15.15 8.25 14.50
CA THR A 2 -14.81 7.68 13.18
C THR A 2 -15.64 8.40 12.13
N ASP A 3 -14.96 8.93 11.09
CA ASP A 3 -15.60 9.52 9.92
C ASP A 3 -16.43 8.43 9.20
N PRO A 4 -17.76 8.57 9.10
CA PRO A 4 -18.61 7.55 8.48
C PRO A 4 -18.43 7.45 6.95
N ALA A 5 -17.64 8.33 6.33
CA ALA A 5 -17.38 8.35 4.89
C ALA A 5 -16.19 7.49 4.45
N ARG A 6 -15.33 7.01 5.35
CA ARG A 6 -14.24 6.10 4.97
C ARG A 6 -14.76 4.66 4.85
N PRO A 7 -14.55 3.96 3.74
CA PRO A 7 -14.94 2.58 3.58
C PRO A 7 -14.27 1.74 4.68
N GLN A 8 -15.10 1.09 5.52
CA GLN A 8 -14.57 0.14 6.49
C GLN A 8 -14.16 -1.13 5.73
N TRP A 9 -12.86 -1.41 5.72
CA TRP A 9 -12.32 -2.63 5.15
C TRP A 9 -12.84 -3.85 5.91
N ASN A 10 -13.52 -4.74 5.18
CA ASN A 10 -13.98 -6.03 5.72
C ASN A 10 -12.86 -7.07 5.50
N PRO A 11 -12.19 -7.51 6.59
CA PRO A 11 -11.08 -8.45 6.49
C PRO A 11 -11.46 -9.80 5.89
N ASP A 12 -12.70 -10.29 6.10
CA ASP A 12 -13.16 -11.59 5.58
C ASP A 12 -13.41 -11.55 4.06
N GLN A 13 -13.93 -10.41 3.58
CA GLN A 13 -14.06 -10.19 2.14
C GLN A 13 -12.69 -10.04 1.49
N TYR A 14 -11.75 -9.42 2.18
CA TYR A 14 -10.37 -9.24 1.71
C TYR A 14 -9.65 -10.59 1.57
N ALA A 15 -9.84 -11.53 2.49
CA ALA A 15 -9.18 -12.84 2.49
C ALA A 15 -9.60 -13.76 1.31
N ARG A 16 -10.76 -13.53 0.68
CA ARG A 16 -11.27 -14.41 -0.40
C ARG A 16 -10.39 -14.44 -1.66
N PHE A 17 -9.56 -13.42 -1.89
CA PHE A 17 -8.70 -13.29 -3.07
C PHE A 17 -7.24 -13.08 -2.68
N GLU A 18 -6.84 -13.65 -1.55
CA GLU A 18 -5.51 -13.45 -0.98
C GLU A 18 -4.41 -13.98 -1.90
N ALA A 19 -4.56 -15.20 -2.41
CA ALA A 19 -3.55 -15.84 -3.24
C ALA A 19 -3.23 -15.08 -4.55
N GLU A 20 -4.25 -14.49 -5.20
CA GLU A 20 -4.06 -13.72 -6.43
C GLU A 20 -3.37 -12.38 -6.17
N ARG A 21 -3.60 -11.78 -5.00
CA ARG A 21 -2.96 -10.51 -4.61
C ARG A 21 -1.55 -10.72 -4.09
N ASP A 22 -1.31 -11.83 -3.41
CA ASP A 22 0.01 -12.18 -2.89
C ASP A 22 1.03 -12.37 -4.00
N ARG A 23 0.60 -12.84 -5.17
CA ARG A 23 1.51 -12.98 -6.31
C ARG A 23 2.20 -11.68 -6.68
N ALA A 24 1.48 -10.56 -6.73
CA ALA A 24 2.08 -9.27 -7.07
C ALA A 24 3.11 -8.81 -6.02
N ALA A 25 2.82 -9.05 -4.74
CA ALA A 25 3.74 -8.76 -3.66
C ALA A 25 4.99 -9.65 -3.69
N LEU A 26 4.82 -10.95 -3.97
CA LEU A 26 5.92 -11.89 -4.11
C LEU A 26 6.81 -11.53 -5.31
N ASP A 27 6.21 -11.19 -6.45
CA ASP A 27 6.94 -10.73 -7.64
C ASP A 27 7.73 -9.44 -7.34
N LEU A 28 7.18 -8.53 -6.52
CA LEU A 28 7.88 -7.33 -6.06
C LEU A 28 9.05 -7.67 -5.13
N MET A 29 8.83 -8.57 -4.15
CA MET A 29 9.88 -9.04 -3.23
C MET A 29 11.03 -9.73 -3.95
N LEU A 30 10.75 -10.48 -5.03
CA LEU A 30 11.76 -11.16 -5.84
C LEU A 30 12.62 -10.19 -6.68
N ARG A 31 12.19 -8.93 -6.83
CA ARG A 31 12.94 -7.88 -7.53
C ARG A 31 13.76 -6.99 -6.60
N LEU A 32 13.67 -7.20 -5.29
CA LEU A 32 14.58 -6.53 -4.36
C LEU A 32 16.01 -6.95 -4.67
N PRO A 33 17.00 -6.03 -4.56
CA PRO A 33 18.41 -6.36 -4.78
C PRO A 33 18.85 -7.56 -3.94
N ASP A 34 19.63 -8.46 -4.53
CA ASP A 34 20.10 -9.67 -3.85
C ASP A 34 21.07 -9.36 -2.70
N ASP A 35 21.78 -8.23 -2.79
CA ASP A 35 22.72 -7.72 -1.80
C ASP A 35 22.10 -6.78 -0.77
N LEU A 36 20.76 -6.61 -0.79
CA LEU A 36 20.05 -5.79 0.17
C LEU A 36 20.08 -6.44 1.57
N ASP A 37 20.76 -5.79 2.51
CA ASP A 37 20.86 -6.19 3.94
C ASP A 37 20.20 -5.10 4.82
N PRO A 38 18.86 -5.00 4.84
CA PRO A 38 18.15 -3.92 5.52
C PRO A 38 18.14 -4.17 7.03
N ARG A 39 18.23 -3.08 7.81
CA ARG A 39 18.05 -3.05 9.27
C ARG A 39 16.70 -2.52 9.69
N GLU A 40 16.15 -1.57 8.92
CA GLU A 40 14.85 -0.94 9.16
C GLU A 40 13.95 -1.15 7.94
N ILE A 41 12.88 -1.95 8.09
CA ILE A 41 11.92 -2.27 7.03
C ILE A 41 10.54 -1.75 7.42
N TRP A 42 9.89 -1.05 6.49
CA TRP A 42 8.51 -0.61 6.63
C TRP A 42 7.62 -1.19 5.54
N ASP A 43 6.52 -1.85 5.95
CA ASP A 43 5.42 -2.27 5.07
C ASP A 43 4.26 -1.28 5.20
N LEU A 44 4.08 -0.43 4.20
CA LEU A 44 3.09 0.65 4.21
C LEU A 44 1.76 0.20 3.61
N GLY A 45 0.70 0.19 4.43
CA GLY A 45 -0.58 -0.43 4.12
C GLY A 45 -0.51 -1.94 4.25
N CYS A 46 0.09 -2.39 5.36
CA CYS A 46 0.42 -3.80 5.61
C CYS A 46 -0.78 -4.74 5.71
N GLY A 47 -2.00 -4.19 5.87
CA GLY A 47 -3.21 -4.98 6.02
C GLY A 47 -3.11 -6.00 7.16
N PRO A 48 -3.45 -7.29 6.92
CA PRO A 48 -3.38 -8.35 7.94
C PRO A 48 -1.94 -8.85 8.22
N GLY A 49 -0.91 -8.23 7.62
CA GLY A 49 0.50 -8.40 8.00
C GLY A 49 1.27 -9.51 7.26
N HIS A 50 0.68 -10.17 6.27
CA HIS A 50 1.30 -11.33 5.60
C HIS A 50 2.62 -10.97 4.91
N HIS A 51 2.69 -9.82 4.25
CA HIS A 51 3.90 -9.37 3.54
C HIS A 51 4.99 -8.94 4.52
N ALA A 52 4.65 -8.22 5.58
CA ALA A 52 5.60 -7.88 6.65
C ALA A 52 6.19 -9.14 7.29
N ALA A 53 5.37 -10.18 7.53
CA ALA A 53 5.85 -11.46 8.06
C ALA A 53 6.77 -12.21 7.07
N LEU A 54 6.55 -12.08 5.74
CA LEU A 54 7.45 -12.62 4.72
C LEU A 54 8.77 -11.86 4.71
N LEU A 55 8.74 -10.52 4.75
CA LEU A 55 9.93 -9.67 4.81
C LEU A 55 10.77 -9.99 6.05
N ARG A 56 10.14 -10.16 7.23
CA ARG A 56 10.82 -10.56 8.45
C ARG A 56 11.52 -11.92 8.34
N ARG A 57 10.86 -12.91 7.69
CA ARG A 57 11.50 -14.22 7.45
C ARG A 57 12.68 -14.13 6.50
N ARG A 58 12.60 -13.27 5.49
CA ARG A 58 13.71 -13.04 4.53
C ARG A 58 14.89 -12.30 5.17
N HIS A 59 14.60 -11.39 6.10
CA HIS A 59 15.57 -10.52 6.77
C HIS A 59 15.44 -10.65 8.30
N PRO A 60 15.90 -11.77 8.89
CA PRO A 60 15.64 -12.10 10.30
C PRO A 60 16.30 -11.13 11.30
N ASP A 61 17.35 -10.41 10.88
CA ASP A 61 18.07 -9.43 11.69
C ASP A 61 17.53 -8.00 11.57
N ALA A 62 16.53 -7.79 10.71
CA ALA A 62 15.90 -6.49 10.53
C ALA A 62 14.77 -6.23 11.55
N ALA A 63 14.66 -4.97 11.98
CA ALA A 63 13.44 -4.47 12.59
C ALA A 63 12.39 -4.27 11.50
N VAL A 64 11.26 -4.95 11.62
CA VAL A 64 10.16 -4.87 10.66
C VAL A 64 8.97 -4.19 11.29
N HIS A 65 8.43 -3.18 10.59
CA HIS A 65 7.28 -2.40 10.99
C HIS A 65 6.18 -2.51 9.95
N GLY A 66 4.95 -2.66 10.41
CA GLY A 66 3.77 -2.63 9.55
C GLY A 66 2.88 -1.45 9.89
N LEU A 67 2.62 -0.59 8.92
CA LEU A 67 1.72 0.56 9.06
C LEU A 67 0.40 0.30 8.33
N ASP A 68 -0.72 0.47 9.01
CA ASP A 68 -2.05 0.45 8.39
C ASP A 68 -3.00 1.42 9.11
N SER A 69 -3.94 2.00 8.40
CA SER A 69 -4.96 2.88 8.99
C SER A 69 -6.08 2.10 9.70
N SER A 70 -6.27 0.83 9.36
CA SER A 70 -7.33 -0.04 9.87
C SER A 70 -6.92 -0.78 11.14
N ALA A 71 -7.51 -0.41 12.28
CA ALA A 71 -7.31 -1.13 13.54
C ALA A 71 -7.67 -2.62 13.44
N ALA A 72 -8.72 -2.97 12.67
CA ALA A 72 -9.16 -4.35 12.48
C ALA A 72 -8.13 -5.19 11.69
N MET A 73 -7.42 -4.59 10.72
CA MET A 73 -6.32 -5.25 10.01
C MET A 73 -5.15 -5.48 10.94
N LEU A 74 -4.76 -4.47 11.73
CA LEU A 74 -3.65 -4.57 12.67
C LEU A 74 -3.92 -5.56 13.81
N GLU A 75 -5.16 -5.76 14.23
CA GLU A 75 -5.52 -6.80 15.20
C GLU A 75 -5.17 -8.19 14.64
N ARG A 76 -5.48 -8.48 13.38
CA ARG A 76 -5.09 -9.73 12.70
C ARG A 76 -3.59 -9.83 12.52
N ALA A 77 -2.94 -8.75 12.14
CA ALA A 77 -1.49 -8.70 11.97
C ALA A 77 -0.74 -9.05 13.28
N ARG A 78 -1.19 -8.52 14.42
CA ARG A 78 -0.64 -8.85 15.75
C ARG A 78 -0.83 -10.32 16.12
N ALA A 79 -1.96 -10.92 15.70
CA ALA A 79 -2.20 -12.34 15.92
C ALA A 79 -1.32 -13.23 15.02
N LEU A 80 -0.90 -12.72 13.85
CA LEU A 80 -0.04 -13.44 12.91
C LEU A 80 1.42 -13.47 13.39
N ASP A 81 1.97 -12.32 13.79
CA ASP A 81 3.36 -12.20 14.26
C ASP A 81 3.49 -11.06 15.28
N ALA A 82 3.67 -11.42 16.55
CA ALA A 82 3.80 -10.46 17.65
C ALA A 82 5.19 -9.80 17.74
N ALA A 83 6.17 -10.25 16.95
CA ALA A 83 7.53 -9.70 16.95
C ALA A 83 7.72 -8.56 15.94
N ILE A 84 6.71 -8.30 15.10
CA ILE A 84 6.66 -7.15 14.20
C ILE A 84 6.01 -5.98 14.95
N ASP A 85 6.55 -4.79 14.74
CA ASP A 85 5.97 -3.56 15.28
C ASP A 85 4.80 -3.09 14.38
N TRP A 86 3.59 -3.19 14.92
CA TRP A 86 2.35 -2.84 14.20
C TRP A 86 1.85 -1.46 14.60
N VAL A 87 1.95 -0.52 13.69
CA VAL A 87 1.65 0.90 13.89
C VAL A 87 0.33 1.26 13.20
N GLN A 88 -0.61 1.84 13.96
CA GLN A 88 -1.79 2.44 13.35
C GLN A 88 -1.49 3.86 12.91
N GLY A 89 -1.64 4.12 11.60
CA GLY A 89 -1.34 5.44 11.06
C GLY A 89 -1.80 5.64 9.61
N ASP A 90 -1.68 6.87 9.15
CA ASP A 90 -2.00 7.27 7.78
C ASP A 90 -0.70 7.48 6.99
N ILE A 91 -0.53 6.73 5.89
CA ILE A 91 0.63 6.85 5.01
C ILE A 91 0.77 8.28 4.47
N ALA A 92 -0.34 9.00 4.29
CA ALA A 92 -0.32 10.37 3.76
C ALA A 92 0.50 11.34 4.61
N VAL A 93 0.62 11.08 5.91
CA VAL A 93 1.37 11.92 6.86
C VAL A 93 2.47 11.17 7.61
N TRP A 94 2.66 9.90 7.29
CA TRP A 94 3.66 9.06 7.95
C TRP A 94 5.08 9.53 7.67
N THR A 95 5.88 9.51 8.72
CA THR A 95 7.33 9.72 8.72
C THR A 95 7.94 8.75 9.73
N PRO A 96 9.00 8.00 9.40
CA PRO A 96 9.65 7.12 10.36
C PRO A 96 10.56 7.90 11.30
N ASP A 97 10.76 7.37 12.53
CA ASP A 97 11.71 7.95 13.50
C ASP A 97 13.17 7.72 13.05
N ARG A 98 13.41 6.68 12.28
CA ARG A 98 14.71 6.35 11.67
C ARG A 98 14.53 6.15 10.17
N ALA A 99 15.53 6.59 9.40
CA ALA A 99 15.54 6.35 7.96
C ALA A 99 15.43 4.85 7.65
N ALA A 100 14.55 4.49 6.71
CA ALA A 100 14.28 3.12 6.34
C ALA A 100 15.29 2.61 5.30
N ASP A 101 15.77 1.37 5.46
CA ASP A 101 16.55 0.69 4.43
C ASP A 101 15.67 0.08 3.35
N LEU A 102 14.43 -0.29 3.71
CA LEU A 102 13.42 -0.76 2.78
C LEU A 102 12.05 -0.19 3.15
N ILE A 103 11.45 0.51 2.20
CA ILE A 103 10.01 0.82 2.23
C ILE A 103 9.33 -0.07 1.20
N PHE A 104 8.45 -0.94 1.67
CA PHE A 104 7.63 -1.83 0.86
C PHE A 104 6.19 -1.35 0.87
N ALA A 105 5.52 -1.31 -0.29
CA ALA A 105 4.13 -0.92 -0.40
C ALA A 105 3.45 -1.70 -1.53
N ASN A 106 2.63 -2.68 -1.19
CA ASN A 106 1.90 -3.47 -2.15
C ASN A 106 0.41 -3.16 -2.10
N ALA A 107 -0.17 -2.74 -3.21
CA ALA A 107 -1.60 -2.45 -3.38
C ALA A 107 -2.18 -1.50 -2.30
N SER A 108 -1.40 -0.53 -1.84
CA SER A 108 -1.77 0.44 -0.80
C SER A 108 -1.74 1.89 -1.28
N LEU A 109 -0.67 2.34 -1.92
CA LEU A 109 -0.49 3.76 -2.26
C LEU A 109 -1.51 4.30 -3.26
N HIS A 110 -2.10 3.45 -4.11
CA HIS A 110 -3.10 3.87 -5.10
C HIS A 110 -4.41 4.40 -4.48
N TRP A 111 -4.60 4.24 -3.16
CA TRP A 111 -5.72 4.84 -2.43
C TRP A 111 -5.46 6.29 -2.00
N LEU A 112 -4.22 6.75 -2.12
CA LEU A 112 -3.81 8.08 -1.68
C LEU A 112 -3.85 9.07 -2.85
N PRO A 113 -4.25 10.31 -2.61
CA PRO A 113 -4.10 11.38 -3.57
C PRO A 113 -2.65 11.90 -3.59
N ASP A 114 -2.36 12.76 -4.57
CA ASP A 114 -1.14 13.59 -4.62
C ASP A 114 0.18 12.78 -4.55
N HIS A 115 0.34 11.88 -5.50
CA HIS A 115 1.57 11.10 -5.63
C HIS A 115 2.80 11.95 -5.95
N GLU A 116 2.61 13.14 -6.52
CA GLU A 116 3.68 14.10 -6.80
C GLU A 116 4.39 14.57 -5.52
N THR A 117 3.66 14.68 -4.42
CA THR A 117 4.21 15.01 -3.10
C THR A 117 4.58 13.76 -2.31
N LEU A 118 3.77 12.70 -2.43
CA LEU A 118 3.94 11.47 -1.65
C LEU A 118 5.25 10.77 -1.95
N PHE A 119 5.55 10.51 -3.24
CA PHE A 119 6.73 9.73 -3.64
C PHE A 119 8.06 10.38 -3.25
N PRO A 120 8.29 11.69 -3.51
CA PRO A 120 9.49 12.37 -3.01
C PRO A 120 9.65 12.28 -1.50
N ARG A 121 8.55 12.36 -0.73
CA ARG A 121 8.59 12.24 0.73
C ARG A 121 8.96 10.81 1.17
N LEU A 122 8.46 9.78 0.50
CA LEU A 122 8.86 8.40 0.78
C LEU A 122 10.34 8.16 0.46
N VAL A 123 10.84 8.74 -0.63
CA VAL A 123 12.29 8.69 -0.96
C VAL A 123 13.12 9.40 0.09
N GLN A 124 12.68 10.55 0.60
CA GLN A 124 13.38 11.27 1.68
C GLN A 124 13.39 10.50 3.02
N ALA A 125 12.45 9.57 3.21
CA ALA A 125 12.39 8.71 4.39
C ALA A 125 13.38 7.53 4.32
N LEU A 126 14.02 7.28 3.16
CA LEU A 126 15.02 6.22 3.01
C LEU A 126 16.38 6.62 3.57
N ALA A 127 17.09 5.64 4.09
CA ALA A 127 18.52 5.72 4.35
C ALA A 127 19.32 5.83 3.02
N PRO A 128 20.55 6.35 3.05
CA PRO A 128 21.43 6.29 1.87
C PRO A 128 21.58 4.85 1.35
N GLY A 129 21.23 4.62 0.09
CA GLY A 129 21.21 3.29 -0.52
C GLY A 129 19.96 2.46 -0.21
N GLY A 130 18.99 3.01 0.52
CA GLY A 130 17.72 2.37 0.81
C GLY A 130 16.84 2.19 -0.43
N VAL A 131 15.90 1.26 -0.35
CA VAL A 131 15.05 0.84 -1.47
C VAL A 131 13.59 1.20 -1.20
N LEU A 132 12.94 1.85 -2.17
CA LEU A 132 11.49 2.02 -2.23
C LEU A 132 10.90 1.01 -3.22
N ALA A 133 10.21 0.00 -2.71
CA ALA A 133 9.56 -1.04 -3.50
C ALA A 133 8.03 -0.84 -3.48
N VAL A 134 7.46 -0.49 -4.63
CA VAL A 134 6.04 -0.17 -4.75
C VAL A 134 5.38 -0.97 -5.86
N GLN A 135 4.24 -1.56 -5.56
CA GLN A 135 3.32 -2.13 -6.55
C GLN A 135 1.95 -1.47 -6.41
N MET A 136 1.40 -1.07 -7.53
CA MET A 136 0.05 -0.51 -7.62
C MET A 136 -0.68 -1.06 -8.84
N PRO A 137 -2.01 -1.38 -8.73
CA PRO A 137 -2.78 -1.83 -9.88
C PRO A 137 -3.09 -0.65 -10.82
N LEU A 138 -2.73 -0.74 -12.09
CA LEU A 138 -3.10 0.24 -13.13
C LEU A 138 -4.56 0.11 -13.59
N GLY A 139 -5.42 -0.49 -12.78
CA GLY A 139 -6.80 -0.83 -13.13
C GLY A 139 -7.65 0.32 -13.66
N HIS A 140 -7.41 1.55 -13.16
CA HIS A 140 -8.24 2.73 -13.50
C HIS A 140 -8.19 3.12 -14.98
N ALA A 141 -7.10 2.85 -15.67
CA ALA A 141 -6.93 3.11 -17.10
C ALA A 141 -7.51 2.01 -18.00
N THR A 142 -7.93 0.88 -17.42
CA THR A 142 -8.43 -0.25 -18.18
C THR A 142 -9.85 -0.02 -18.73
N ARG A 143 -10.15 -0.67 -19.86
CA ARG A 143 -11.43 -0.54 -20.55
C ARG A 143 -12.63 -0.89 -19.66
N HIS A 144 -12.51 -1.90 -18.80
CA HIS A 144 -13.60 -2.31 -17.91
C HIS A 144 -13.92 -1.22 -16.87
N HIS A 145 -12.93 -0.56 -16.28
CA HIS A 145 -13.16 0.56 -15.38
C HIS A 145 -13.75 1.78 -16.10
N ALA A 146 -13.33 2.03 -17.34
CA ALA A 146 -13.95 3.07 -18.15
C ALA A 146 -15.43 2.78 -18.42
N LEU A 147 -15.78 1.54 -18.77
CA LEU A 147 -17.16 1.11 -18.97
C LEU A 147 -17.99 1.18 -17.69
N LEU A 148 -17.42 0.81 -16.53
CA LEU A 148 -18.11 0.95 -15.25
C LEU A 148 -18.44 2.41 -14.92
N ARG A 149 -17.50 3.33 -15.13
CA ARG A 149 -17.73 4.77 -14.92
C ARG A 149 -18.79 5.32 -15.87
N ASP A 150 -18.74 4.94 -17.14
CA ASP A 150 -19.67 5.33 -18.17
C ASP A 150 -21.09 4.84 -17.86
N THR A 151 -21.23 3.57 -17.48
CA THR A 151 -22.51 2.98 -17.06
C THR A 151 -23.05 3.65 -15.80
N ALA A 152 -22.21 3.91 -14.80
CA ALA A 152 -22.62 4.60 -13.58
C ALA A 152 -23.14 6.02 -13.86
N GLY A 153 -22.60 6.72 -14.86
CA GLY A 153 -22.99 8.08 -15.21
C GLY A 153 -24.25 8.19 -16.09
N ARG A 154 -24.73 7.12 -16.70
CA ARG A 154 -25.81 7.16 -17.71
C ARG A 154 -27.16 6.58 -17.28
N GLY A 155 -27.20 5.80 -16.20
CA GLY A 155 -28.44 5.13 -15.77
C GLY A 155 -29.29 5.95 -14.81
N PRO A 156 -30.49 5.45 -14.45
CA PRO A 156 -31.36 6.09 -13.46
C PRO A 156 -30.72 6.19 -12.07
N TRP A 157 -29.67 5.49 -11.84
CA TRP A 157 -28.83 5.49 -10.63
C TRP A 157 -27.74 6.57 -10.64
N ALA A 158 -27.56 7.31 -11.74
CA ALA A 158 -26.46 8.28 -11.88
C ALA A 158 -26.43 9.32 -10.76
N GLY A 159 -27.60 9.82 -10.34
CA GLY A 159 -27.71 10.74 -9.21
C GLY A 159 -27.27 10.13 -7.89
N ALA A 160 -27.65 8.88 -7.61
CA ALA A 160 -27.26 8.16 -6.40
C ALA A 160 -25.76 7.82 -6.36
N LEU A 161 -25.13 7.64 -7.53
CA LEU A 161 -23.70 7.29 -7.65
C LEU A 161 -22.79 8.51 -7.85
N SER A 162 -23.33 9.72 -7.98
CA SER A 162 -22.55 10.95 -8.19
C SER A 162 -21.64 11.31 -7.01
N GLY A 163 -22.02 10.91 -5.79
CA GLY A 163 -21.25 11.11 -4.55
C GLY A 163 -20.38 9.94 -4.13
N VAL A 164 -20.34 8.86 -4.92
CA VAL A 164 -19.46 7.72 -4.60
C VAL A 164 -18.01 8.13 -4.81
N GLU A 165 -17.23 8.09 -3.74
CA GLU A 165 -15.81 8.39 -3.76
C GLU A 165 -15.09 7.47 -4.73
N ARG A 166 -14.30 8.04 -5.62
CA ARG A 166 -13.56 7.30 -6.64
C ARG A 166 -12.09 7.31 -6.24
N THR A 167 -11.43 6.17 -6.41
CA THR A 167 -9.98 6.12 -6.26
C THR A 167 -9.33 7.18 -7.16
N PRO A 168 -8.40 7.99 -6.63
CA PRO A 168 -7.71 8.99 -7.43
C PRO A 168 -7.05 8.36 -8.68
N PRO A 169 -6.99 9.07 -9.81
CA PRO A 169 -6.25 8.57 -10.96
C PRO A 169 -4.76 8.47 -10.61
N LEU A 170 -4.14 7.36 -10.99
CA LEU A 170 -2.69 7.22 -10.90
C LEU A 170 -2.01 8.10 -11.96
N LEU A 171 -0.79 8.51 -11.69
CA LEU A 171 0.06 9.16 -12.67
C LEU A 171 0.45 8.17 -13.78
N ASP A 172 0.87 8.68 -14.92
CA ASP A 172 1.48 7.87 -15.95
C ASP A 172 2.77 7.21 -15.42
N PRO A 173 3.09 5.95 -15.76
CA PRO A 173 4.33 5.30 -15.34
C PRO A 173 5.60 6.09 -15.62
N ALA A 174 5.66 6.83 -16.73
CA ALA A 174 6.79 7.70 -17.05
C ALA A 174 6.96 8.81 -16.00
N ARG A 175 5.85 9.34 -15.47
CA ARG A 175 5.90 10.37 -14.44
C ARG A 175 6.44 9.84 -13.11
N TYR A 176 6.11 8.60 -12.72
CA TYR A 176 6.75 7.99 -11.55
C TYR A 176 8.26 7.83 -11.73
N TYR A 177 8.69 7.43 -12.94
CA TYR A 177 10.12 7.37 -13.24
C TYR A 177 10.80 8.73 -13.07
N GLU A 178 10.21 9.82 -13.57
CA GLU A 178 10.73 11.18 -13.40
C GLU A 178 10.79 11.62 -11.92
N LEU A 179 9.80 11.22 -11.10
CA LEU A 179 9.76 11.54 -9.69
C LEU A 179 10.83 10.80 -8.86
N LEU A 180 11.34 9.67 -9.37
CA LEU A 180 12.28 8.79 -8.68
C LEU A 180 13.72 8.89 -9.24
N ALA A 181 13.92 9.58 -10.38
CA ALA A 181 15.22 9.80 -10.99
C ALA A 181 15.94 11.00 -10.38
#